data_f67e700428527d4159a70f8c1864ded6
#
_entry.id   f67e700428527d4159a70f8c1864ded6
#
_cell.length_a   1.000
_cell.length_b   1.000
_cell.length_c   1.000
_cell.angle_alpha   90.00
_cell.angle_beta   90.00
_cell.angle_gamma   90.00
#
_symmetry.space_group_name_H-M   'P 1'
#
loop_
_entity.id
_entity.type
_entity.pdbx_description
1 polymer ?
#
loop_
_entity_poly.entity_id
_entity_poly.type
_entity_poly.pdbx_seq_one_letter_code
_entity_poly.pdbx_strand_id
1 'polypeptide(L)'
;QEPDAGLGNGGLGRLAACYLDGMATTGICGTGYSILYEYGIFKQKIVDGWQQERADNWLPGGQVWLKSHPDQAIEVRFDGEIRENWDHGFHYIQHTNYNSVMAIPSDMYVQGYDGKGVAKLRLWQAKAPDFDMSSFSLGNYNTAMSKNANAELISKVLYPNDNHVEGKILRLRQQYFLSAASIGDIVQNHLSSYATLENLPDKVAIQLNDTHPTLAIPEMMR
;
A
#
# COMPACT_ATOMS: atom_id res chain seq x y z
N GLN A 1 13.56 -22.24 10.45
CA GLN A 1 12.20 -21.73 10.67
C GLN A 1 12.13 -20.32 10.12
N GLU A 2 11.20 -20.06 9.20
CA GLU A 2 11.02 -18.73 8.62
C GLU A 2 10.34 -17.79 9.64
N PRO A 3 10.67 -16.49 9.66
CA PRO A 3 9.96 -15.54 10.49
C PRO A 3 8.53 -15.34 9.97
N ASP A 4 7.61 -14.96 10.86
CA ASP A 4 6.26 -14.61 10.49
C ASP A 4 6.23 -13.32 9.64
N ALA A 5 5.28 -13.23 8.71
CA ALA A 5 5.14 -12.06 7.87
C ALA A 5 4.71 -10.82 8.69
N GLY A 6 5.48 -9.74 8.61
CA GLY A 6 5.25 -8.48 9.31
C GLY A 6 4.21 -7.57 8.62
N LEU A 7 3.06 -8.13 8.21
CA LEU A 7 2.04 -7.44 7.42
C LEU A 7 0.77 -7.08 8.22
N GLY A 8 0.68 -7.50 9.47
CA GLY A 8 -0.49 -7.25 10.32
C GLY A 8 -0.13 -7.18 11.79
N ASN A 9 -1.01 -6.56 12.58
CA ASN A 9 -0.79 -6.31 14.00
C ASN A 9 -1.81 -7.02 14.91
N GLY A 10 -2.65 -7.88 14.42
CA GLY A 10 -3.66 -8.51 15.27
C GLY A 10 -4.83 -9.08 14.48
N GLY A 11 -6.04 -8.92 15.03
CA GLY A 11 -7.25 -9.54 14.51
C GLY A 11 -7.54 -9.28 13.05
N LEU A 12 -7.42 -8.02 12.58
CA LEU A 12 -7.68 -7.67 11.20
C LEU A 12 -6.66 -8.26 10.22
N GLY A 13 -5.36 -8.22 10.57
CA GLY A 13 -4.32 -8.83 9.74
C GLY A 13 -4.49 -10.35 9.65
N ARG A 14 -4.83 -11.02 10.76
CA ARG A 14 -5.11 -12.45 10.76
C ARG A 14 -6.38 -12.78 9.97
N LEU A 15 -7.43 -11.96 10.09
CA LEU A 15 -8.67 -12.14 9.34
C LEU A 15 -8.42 -12.08 7.83
N ALA A 16 -7.64 -11.10 7.36
CA ALA A 16 -7.26 -10.98 5.96
C ALA A 16 -6.50 -12.22 5.45
N ALA A 17 -5.57 -12.75 6.25
CA ALA A 17 -4.86 -13.99 5.92
C ALA A 17 -5.81 -15.18 5.83
N CYS A 18 -6.77 -15.31 6.75
CA CYS A 18 -7.78 -16.37 6.71
C CYS A 18 -8.71 -16.26 5.49
N TYR A 19 -9.07 -15.03 5.08
CA TYR A 19 -9.86 -14.84 3.87
C TYR A 19 -9.12 -15.24 2.60
N LEU A 20 -7.84 -14.89 2.49
CA LEU A 20 -7.03 -15.29 1.34
C LEU A 20 -6.89 -16.82 1.25
N ASP A 21 -6.59 -17.47 2.37
CA ASP A 21 -6.51 -18.93 2.45
C ASP A 21 -7.87 -19.57 2.11
N GLY A 22 -8.96 -19.06 2.68
CA GLY A 22 -10.32 -19.52 2.41
C GLY A 22 -10.72 -19.37 0.94
N MET A 23 -10.45 -18.23 0.32
CA MET A 23 -10.73 -17.99 -1.10
C MET A 23 -9.90 -18.93 -1.99
N ALA A 24 -8.61 -19.09 -1.71
CA ALA A 24 -7.75 -20.02 -2.43
C ALA A 24 -8.24 -21.46 -2.29
N THR A 25 -8.66 -21.89 -1.10
CA THR A 25 -9.15 -23.23 -0.82
C THR A 25 -10.48 -23.53 -1.51
N THR A 26 -11.37 -22.55 -1.59
CA THR A 26 -12.69 -22.69 -2.22
C THR A 26 -12.71 -22.40 -3.73
N GLY A 27 -11.57 -22.02 -4.29
CA GLY A 27 -11.45 -21.71 -5.73
C GLY A 27 -12.05 -20.34 -6.12
N ILE A 28 -12.23 -19.44 -5.16
CA ILE A 28 -12.70 -18.07 -5.42
C ILE A 28 -11.50 -17.23 -5.84
N CYS A 29 -11.60 -16.57 -7.00
CA CYS A 29 -10.58 -15.63 -7.43
C CYS A 29 -10.56 -14.41 -6.50
N GLY A 30 -9.47 -14.22 -5.77
CA GLY A 30 -9.31 -13.12 -4.84
C GLY A 30 -7.92 -12.48 -4.91
N THR A 31 -7.89 -11.16 -4.79
CA THR A 31 -6.66 -10.40 -4.61
C THR A 31 -6.76 -9.61 -3.30
N GLY A 32 -5.84 -9.88 -2.38
CA GLY A 32 -5.64 -9.04 -1.21
C GLY A 32 -4.69 -7.89 -1.54
N TYR A 33 -4.87 -6.74 -0.90
CA TYR A 33 -3.99 -5.59 -1.01
C TYR A 33 -3.48 -5.18 0.36
N SER A 34 -2.19 -4.89 0.45
CA SER A 34 -1.57 -4.35 1.67
C SER A 34 -0.34 -3.52 1.30
N ILE A 35 0.29 -2.93 2.30
CA ILE A 35 1.58 -2.24 2.15
C ILE A 35 2.71 -3.25 2.41
N LEU A 36 3.74 -3.21 1.59
CA LEU A 36 4.97 -3.97 1.82
C LEU A 36 5.82 -3.24 2.88
N TYR A 37 5.50 -3.46 4.14
CA TYR A 37 6.27 -2.87 5.23
C TYR A 37 7.68 -3.44 5.28
N GLU A 38 8.68 -2.57 5.40
CA GLU A 38 10.07 -2.99 5.59
C GLU A 38 10.28 -3.62 6.96
N TYR A 39 9.62 -3.04 7.98
CA TYR A 39 9.64 -3.54 9.34
C TYR A 39 8.22 -3.83 9.83
N GLY A 40 8.04 -4.97 10.49
CA GLY A 40 6.84 -5.30 11.24
C GLY A 40 6.65 -4.35 12.42
N ILE A 41 5.70 -4.68 13.31
CA ILE A 41 5.37 -3.80 14.44
C ILE A 41 6.56 -3.66 15.40
N PHE A 42 7.11 -4.75 15.89
CA PHE A 42 8.39 -4.89 16.60
C PHE A 42 8.68 -6.35 16.89
N LYS A 43 9.95 -6.66 17.13
CA LYS A 43 10.40 -7.93 17.68
C LYS A 43 10.61 -7.81 19.19
N GLN A 44 9.94 -8.66 19.94
CA GLN A 44 10.05 -8.68 21.39
C GLN A 44 11.34 -9.38 21.83
N LYS A 45 12.10 -8.74 22.72
CA LYS A 45 13.25 -9.32 23.40
C LYS A 45 13.12 -9.11 24.90
N ILE A 46 13.41 -10.14 25.68
CA ILE A 46 13.49 -10.01 27.14
C ILE A 46 14.96 -9.83 27.52
N VAL A 47 15.28 -8.75 28.22
CA VAL A 47 16.62 -8.44 28.74
C VAL A 47 16.46 -8.08 30.19
N ASP A 48 17.18 -8.77 31.08
CA ASP A 48 17.14 -8.59 32.54
C ASP A 48 15.70 -8.63 33.12
N GLY A 49 14.84 -9.46 32.57
CA GLY A 49 13.44 -9.60 32.97
C GLY A 49 12.48 -8.55 32.38
N TRP A 50 12.97 -7.61 31.57
CA TRP A 50 12.18 -6.55 30.96
C TRP A 50 12.04 -6.73 29.45
N GLN A 51 10.86 -6.40 28.93
CA GLN A 51 10.63 -6.37 27.49
C GLN A 51 11.39 -5.21 26.85
N GLN A 52 12.12 -5.53 25.78
CA GLN A 52 12.69 -4.54 24.87
C GLN A 52 12.14 -4.76 23.47
N GLU A 53 11.72 -3.68 22.82
CA GLU A 53 11.29 -3.66 21.43
C GLU A 53 12.51 -3.54 20.51
N ARG A 54 12.54 -4.35 19.47
CA ARG A 54 13.58 -4.34 18.43
C ARG A 54 12.92 -4.24 17.07
N ALA A 55 13.63 -3.70 16.09
CA ALA A 55 13.20 -3.69 14.73
C ALA A 55 12.90 -5.12 14.22
N ASP A 56 11.70 -5.32 13.70
CA ASP A 56 11.29 -6.61 13.14
C ASP A 56 11.55 -6.65 11.64
N ASN A 57 12.78 -6.98 11.28
CA ASN A 57 13.13 -7.31 9.91
C ASN A 57 12.61 -8.71 9.58
N TRP A 58 11.39 -8.79 9.06
CA TRP A 58 10.71 -10.04 8.77
C TRP A 58 11.07 -10.65 7.41
N LEU A 59 11.81 -9.91 6.55
CA LEU A 59 12.34 -10.38 5.26
C LEU A 59 13.88 -10.48 5.25
N PRO A 60 14.51 -11.19 6.19
CA PRO A 60 15.97 -11.20 6.33
C PRO A 60 16.70 -11.84 5.13
N GLY A 61 16.03 -12.72 4.40
CA GLY A 61 16.55 -13.38 3.19
C GLY A 61 16.21 -12.65 1.89
N GLY A 62 15.66 -11.42 1.98
CA GLY A 62 15.18 -10.70 0.80
C GLY A 62 13.79 -11.14 0.36
N GLN A 63 13.42 -10.81 -0.87
CA GLN A 63 12.06 -10.97 -1.38
C GLN A 63 11.85 -12.32 -2.08
N VAL A 64 12.29 -13.43 -1.50
CA VAL A 64 12.20 -14.77 -2.14
C VAL A 64 10.78 -15.16 -2.52
N TRP A 65 9.79 -14.78 -1.69
CA TRP A 65 8.38 -15.07 -1.91
C TRP A 65 7.62 -13.99 -2.69
N LEU A 66 8.31 -12.91 -3.05
CA LEU A 66 7.72 -11.75 -3.70
C LEU A 66 8.18 -11.64 -5.15
N LYS A 67 7.22 -11.46 -6.05
CA LYS A 67 7.48 -11.12 -7.45
C LYS A 67 7.17 -9.64 -7.65
N SER A 68 8.20 -8.82 -7.83
CA SER A 68 8.06 -7.39 -8.08
C SER A 68 7.65 -7.09 -9.52
N HIS A 69 6.77 -6.10 -9.70
CA HIS A 69 6.25 -5.64 -10.99
C HIS A 69 6.38 -4.12 -11.13
N PRO A 70 7.61 -3.58 -11.30
CA PRO A 70 7.81 -2.13 -11.42
C PRO A 70 7.09 -1.50 -12.62
N ASP A 71 6.84 -2.28 -13.66
CA ASP A 71 6.06 -1.93 -14.85
C ASP A 71 4.58 -1.66 -14.58
N GLN A 72 4.07 -2.12 -13.42
CA GLN A 72 2.69 -1.92 -12.96
C GLN A 72 2.60 -0.90 -11.83
N ALA A 73 3.57 0.01 -11.73
CA ALA A 73 3.59 1.03 -10.70
C ALA A 73 2.41 2.00 -10.86
N ILE A 74 1.79 2.36 -9.74
CA ILE A 74 0.70 3.34 -9.66
C ILE A 74 1.23 4.65 -9.06
N GLU A 75 0.96 5.77 -9.71
CA GLU A 75 1.24 7.10 -9.14
C GLU A 75 0.16 7.45 -8.12
N VAL A 76 0.58 7.70 -6.87
CA VAL A 76 -0.30 8.23 -5.81
C VAL A 76 0.10 9.68 -5.52
N ARG A 77 -0.88 10.59 -5.60
CA ARG A 77 -0.69 12.03 -5.49
C ARG A 77 -1.09 12.53 -4.12
N PHE A 78 -0.17 13.18 -3.45
CA PHE A 78 -0.36 13.75 -2.12
C PHE A 78 -0.29 15.27 -2.17
N ASP A 79 -0.98 15.90 -1.23
CA ASP A 79 -0.96 17.36 -1.07
C ASP A 79 -1.49 18.09 -2.33
N GLY A 80 -1.07 19.33 -2.55
CA GLY A 80 -1.43 20.09 -3.75
C GLY A 80 -2.78 20.78 -3.65
N GLU A 81 -3.29 21.16 -4.82
CA GLU A 81 -4.51 21.94 -4.97
C GLU A 81 -5.49 21.22 -5.88
N ILE A 82 -6.75 21.22 -5.50
CA ILE A 82 -7.84 20.73 -6.34
C ILE A 82 -8.52 21.94 -6.98
N ARG A 83 -8.65 21.92 -8.30
CA ARG A 83 -9.39 22.91 -9.09
C ARG A 83 -10.54 22.23 -9.79
N GLU A 84 -11.74 22.75 -9.57
CA GLU A 84 -12.92 22.33 -10.28
C GLU A 84 -13.08 23.19 -11.54
N ASN A 85 -13.26 22.53 -12.66
CA ASN A 85 -13.44 23.21 -13.96
C ASN A 85 -14.72 22.69 -14.62
N TRP A 86 -15.36 23.59 -15.36
CA TRP A 86 -16.53 23.28 -16.19
C TRP A 86 -16.21 23.67 -17.63
N ASP A 87 -16.27 22.70 -18.52
CA ASP A 87 -16.07 22.94 -19.94
C ASP A 87 -17.21 22.30 -20.74
N HIS A 88 -17.91 23.11 -21.56
CA HIS A 88 -19.05 22.66 -22.36
C HIS A 88 -20.10 21.84 -21.58
N GLY A 89 -20.30 22.12 -20.28
CA GLY A 89 -21.24 21.43 -19.41
C GLY A 89 -20.69 20.17 -18.76
N PHE A 90 -19.43 19.82 -19.01
CA PHE A 90 -18.74 18.73 -18.32
C PHE A 90 -17.96 19.27 -17.14
N HIS A 91 -18.18 18.63 -15.98
CA HIS A 91 -17.43 18.91 -14.77
C HIS A 91 -16.17 18.01 -14.74
N TYR A 92 -15.00 18.62 -14.53
CA TYR A 92 -13.79 17.87 -14.31
C TYR A 92 -12.94 18.49 -13.20
N ILE A 93 -12.23 17.62 -12.48
CA ILE A 93 -11.37 17.99 -11.37
C ILE A 93 -9.93 17.90 -11.84
N GLN A 94 -9.17 18.96 -11.58
CA GLN A 94 -7.75 19.01 -11.85
C GLN A 94 -6.96 19.05 -10.52
N HIS A 95 -6.08 18.10 -10.33
CA HIS A 95 -5.14 18.08 -9.21
C HIS A 95 -3.80 18.64 -9.65
N THR A 96 -3.35 19.73 -9.03
CA THR A 96 -2.14 20.47 -9.38
C THR A 96 -1.22 20.67 -8.17
N ASN A 97 0.06 20.94 -8.40
CA ASN A 97 1.07 21.19 -7.34
C ASN A 97 1.19 20.06 -6.29
N TYR A 98 0.91 18.82 -6.69
CA TYR A 98 0.97 17.65 -5.83
C TYR A 98 2.39 17.07 -5.72
N ASN A 99 2.59 16.27 -4.69
CA ASN A 99 3.75 15.42 -4.50
C ASN A 99 3.42 14.00 -4.94
N SER A 100 4.18 13.45 -5.89
CA SER A 100 3.99 12.07 -6.36
C SER A 100 4.75 11.07 -5.51
N VAL A 101 4.11 9.95 -5.22
CA VAL A 101 4.71 8.74 -4.66
C VAL A 101 4.35 7.57 -5.56
N MET A 102 5.33 6.81 -5.99
CA MET A 102 5.12 5.61 -6.78
C MET A 102 4.83 4.42 -5.88
N ALA A 103 3.70 3.79 -6.09
CA ALA A 103 3.34 2.52 -5.48
C ALA A 103 3.85 1.38 -6.37
N ILE A 104 4.93 0.72 -5.96
CA ILE A 104 5.52 -0.40 -6.69
C ILE A 104 4.92 -1.70 -6.17
N PRO A 105 4.19 -2.49 -6.99
CA PRO A 105 3.58 -3.71 -6.53
C PRO A 105 4.57 -4.88 -6.50
N SER A 106 4.43 -5.70 -5.47
CA SER A 106 5.04 -7.02 -5.38
C SER A 106 3.98 -8.04 -5.01
N ASP A 107 3.88 -9.12 -5.76
CA ASP A 107 2.86 -10.14 -5.59
C ASP A 107 3.41 -11.33 -4.79
N MET A 108 2.68 -11.74 -3.76
CA MET A 108 2.84 -12.99 -3.03
C MET A 108 1.64 -13.89 -3.34
N TYR A 109 1.90 -15.17 -3.56
CA TYR A 109 0.86 -16.14 -3.85
C TYR A 109 0.56 -17.01 -2.65
N VAL A 110 -0.71 -17.08 -2.26
CA VAL A 110 -1.21 -17.87 -1.15
C VAL A 110 -1.89 -19.11 -1.71
N GLN A 111 -1.33 -20.27 -1.43
CA GLN A 111 -1.86 -21.55 -1.86
C GLN A 111 -2.97 -22.01 -0.92
N GLY A 112 -4.08 -22.45 -1.47
CA GLY A 112 -5.18 -23.05 -0.71
C GLY A 112 -4.90 -24.49 -0.29
N TYR A 113 -5.80 -25.06 0.50
CA TYR A 113 -5.72 -26.43 0.96
C TYR A 113 -5.60 -27.42 -0.22
N ASP A 114 -4.75 -28.42 -0.09
CA ASP A 114 -4.42 -29.40 -1.14
C ASP A 114 -3.83 -28.80 -2.42
N GLY A 115 -3.43 -27.54 -2.44
CA GLY A 115 -2.80 -26.91 -3.60
C GLY A 115 -3.71 -26.70 -4.80
N LYS A 116 -5.03 -26.76 -4.62
CA LYS A 116 -6.00 -26.68 -5.72
C LYS A 116 -6.30 -25.28 -6.21
N GLY A 117 -6.09 -24.28 -5.38
CA GLY A 117 -6.34 -22.89 -5.72
C GLY A 117 -5.23 -21.98 -5.22
N VAL A 118 -5.17 -20.77 -5.77
CA VAL A 118 -4.18 -19.75 -5.40
C VAL A 118 -4.89 -18.40 -5.31
N ALA A 119 -4.69 -17.68 -4.21
CA ALA A 119 -5.04 -16.28 -4.09
C ALA A 119 -3.78 -15.41 -4.21
N LYS A 120 -3.95 -14.18 -4.67
CA LYS A 120 -2.87 -13.21 -4.80
C LYS A 120 -2.92 -12.21 -3.65
N LEU A 121 -1.77 -11.92 -3.04
CA LEU A 121 -1.58 -10.80 -2.14
C LEU A 121 -0.63 -9.79 -2.80
N ARG A 122 -1.17 -8.64 -3.21
CA ARG A 122 -0.41 -7.54 -3.81
C ARG A 122 0.02 -6.56 -2.74
N LEU A 123 1.31 -6.36 -2.63
CA LEU A 123 1.95 -5.54 -1.60
C LEU A 123 2.60 -4.31 -2.24
N TRP A 124 2.22 -3.12 -1.76
CA TRP A 124 2.67 -1.84 -2.29
C TRP A 124 3.89 -1.32 -1.54
N GLN A 125 5.01 -1.13 -2.23
CA GLN A 125 6.18 -0.40 -1.74
C GLN A 125 6.10 1.05 -2.22
N ALA A 126 6.26 1.99 -1.30
CA ALA A 126 6.30 3.42 -1.62
C ALA A 126 7.72 3.85 -2.01
N LYS A 127 7.85 4.53 -3.15
CA LYS A 127 9.11 5.11 -3.63
C LYS A 127 8.88 6.50 -4.20
N ALA A 128 9.92 7.35 -4.15
CA ALA A 128 9.89 8.57 -4.92
C ALA A 128 9.91 8.24 -6.44
N PRO A 129 9.22 9.03 -7.29
CA PRO A 129 9.20 8.78 -8.72
C PRO A 129 10.60 8.87 -9.34
N ASP A 130 11.34 9.93 -8.99
CA ASP A 130 12.71 10.18 -9.46
C ASP A 130 13.57 10.77 -8.34
N PHE A 131 14.86 10.51 -8.40
CA PHE A 131 15.82 11.18 -7.54
C PHE A 131 16.02 12.63 -8.02
N ASP A 132 15.95 13.62 -7.12
CA ASP A 132 16.10 15.05 -7.45
C ASP A 132 17.57 15.38 -7.75
N MET A 133 18.03 14.97 -8.94
CA MET A 133 19.39 15.22 -9.42
C MET A 133 19.72 16.72 -9.53
N SER A 134 18.72 17.57 -9.80
CA SER A 134 18.93 19.01 -9.91
C SER A 134 19.27 19.62 -8.55
N SER A 135 18.50 19.34 -7.52
CA SER A 135 18.81 19.76 -6.15
C SER A 135 20.13 19.17 -5.66
N PHE A 136 20.40 17.90 -5.98
CA PHE A 136 21.65 17.25 -5.61
C PHE A 136 22.86 17.93 -6.25
N SER A 137 22.82 18.19 -7.55
CA SER A 137 23.90 18.85 -8.32
C SER A 137 24.17 20.29 -7.89
N LEU A 138 23.13 20.97 -7.34
CA LEU A 138 23.25 22.30 -6.75
C LEU A 138 23.75 22.30 -5.30
N GLY A 139 24.12 21.16 -4.75
CA GLY A 139 24.59 21.01 -3.37
C GLY A 139 23.49 20.98 -2.31
N ASN A 140 22.21 20.96 -2.71
CA ASN A 140 21.05 20.86 -1.82
C ASN A 140 20.75 19.40 -1.44
N TYR A 141 21.77 18.70 -0.91
CA TYR A 141 21.71 17.26 -0.63
C TYR A 141 20.55 16.88 0.30
N ASN A 142 20.33 17.66 1.35
CA ASN A 142 19.25 17.39 2.30
C ASN A 142 17.88 17.45 1.65
N THR A 143 17.64 18.37 0.72
CA THR A 143 16.39 18.49 -0.02
C THR A 143 16.18 17.29 -0.93
N ALA A 144 17.21 16.90 -1.70
CA ALA A 144 17.14 15.74 -2.59
C ALA A 144 16.88 14.44 -1.82
N MET A 145 17.57 14.24 -0.68
CA MET A 145 17.43 13.06 0.14
C MET A 145 16.11 13.02 0.91
N SER A 146 15.61 14.17 1.40
CA SER A 146 14.37 14.21 2.19
C SER A 146 13.14 13.85 1.36
N LYS A 147 13.09 14.21 0.08
CA LYS A 147 11.99 13.81 -0.80
C LYS A 147 11.87 12.28 -0.91
N ASN A 148 13.01 11.61 -1.12
CA ASN A 148 13.04 10.14 -1.18
C ASN A 148 12.66 9.51 0.16
N ALA A 149 13.26 9.99 1.26
CA ALA A 149 12.99 9.49 2.58
C ALA A 149 11.50 9.65 2.97
N ASN A 150 10.88 10.78 2.64
CA ASN A 150 9.46 11.04 2.92
C ASN A 150 8.52 10.11 2.14
N ALA A 151 8.86 9.77 0.90
CA ALA A 151 8.10 8.80 0.13
C ALA A 151 8.23 7.38 0.72
N GLU A 152 9.47 6.94 0.97
CA GLU A 152 9.76 5.61 1.49
C GLU A 152 9.22 5.39 2.91
N LEU A 153 9.07 6.45 3.70
CA LEU A 153 8.55 6.40 5.06
C LEU A 153 7.15 5.77 5.12
N ILE A 154 6.34 5.94 4.07
CA ILE A 154 4.97 5.38 3.98
C ILE A 154 4.98 3.85 4.13
N SER A 155 5.95 3.16 3.54
CA SER A 155 6.08 1.71 3.63
C SER A 155 7.17 1.23 4.61
N LYS A 156 7.63 2.10 5.52
CA LYS A 156 8.77 1.79 6.38
C LYS A 156 8.39 0.86 7.54
N VAL A 157 7.39 1.23 8.32
CA VAL A 157 7.02 0.52 9.56
C VAL A 157 5.53 0.29 9.63
N LEU A 158 5.14 -0.94 9.98
CA LEU A 158 3.76 -1.29 10.32
C LEU A 158 3.38 -0.58 11.63
N TYR A 159 2.27 0.14 11.61
CA TYR A 159 1.65 0.73 12.79
C TYR A 159 2.54 1.75 13.54
N PRO A 160 2.91 2.86 12.89
CA PRO A 160 3.68 3.90 13.56
C PRO A 160 2.92 4.47 14.77
N ASN A 161 3.66 4.86 15.81
CA ASN A 161 3.08 5.47 17.00
C ASN A 161 2.36 6.78 16.63
N ASP A 162 1.08 6.89 17.00
CA ASP A 162 0.21 8.03 16.71
C ASP A 162 -0.07 8.94 17.91
N ASN A 163 0.73 8.86 18.95
CA ASN A 163 0.66 9.80 20.07
C ASN A 163 1.09 11.23 19.69
N HIS A 164 1.78 11.37 18.56
CA HIS A 164 2.26 12.64 18.02
C HIS A 164 1.59 12.95 16.68
N VAL A 165 1.56 14.23 16.30
CA VAL A 165 0.92 14.71 15.06
C VAL A 165 1.53 14.05 13.84
N GLU A 166 2.85 13.93 13.78
CA GLU A 166 3.59 13.32 12.69
C GLU A 166 3.21 11.85 12.49
N GLY A 167 3.03 11.10 13.57
CA GLY A 167 2.57 9.70 13.51
C GLY A 167 1.14 9.58 13.01
N LYS A 168 0.24 10.48 13.42
CA LYS A 168 -1.14 10.53 12.90
C LYS A 168 -1.16 10.83 11.40
N ILE A 169 -0.37 11.81 10.96
CA ILE A 169 -0.23 12.14 9.53
C ILE A 169 0.31 10.96 8.76
N LEU A 170 1.35 10.29 9.26
CA LEU A 170 1.92 9.13 8.58
C LEU A 170 0.90 8.00 8.44
N ARG A 171 0.12 7.71 9.47
CA ARG A 171 -0.96 6.70 9.40
C ARG A 171 -2.02 7.05 8.37
N LEU A 172 -2.45 8.32 8.31
CA LEU A 172 -3.37 8.78 7.27
C LEU A 172 -2.77 8.61 5.86
N ARG A 173 -1.49 8.96 5.70
CA ARG A 173 -0.78 8.78 4.42
C ARG A 173 -0.69 7.31 4.02
N GLN A 174 -0.43 6.41 4.95
CA GLN A 174 -0.41 4.96 4.69
C GLN A 174 -1.75 4.45 4.19
N GLN A 175 -2.85 4.86 4.83
CA GLN A 175 -4.20 4.43 4.45
C GLN A 175 -4.63 4.98 3.10
N TYR A 176 -4.38 6.27 2.85
CA TYR A 176 -4.63 6.88 1.56
C TYR A 176 -3.81 6.22 0.45
N PHE A 177 -2.51 6.00 0.69
CA PHE A 177 -1.61 5.33 -0.24
C PHE A 177 -2.11 3.95 -0.63
N LEU A 178 -2.46 3.12 0.36
CA LEU A 178 -3.00 1.78 0.13
C LEU A 178 -4.26 1.81 -0.72
N SER A 179 -5.22 2.68 -0.36
CA SER A 179 -6.50 2.76 -1.06
C SER A 179 -6.33 3.27 -2.48
N ALA A 180 -5.63 4.38 -2.68
CA ALA A 180 -5.44 4.99 -4.00
C ALA A 180 -4.68 4.05 -4.95
N ALA A 181 -3.60 3.40 -4.48
CA ALA A 181 -2.87 2.44 -5.29
C ALA A 181 -3.72 1.22 -5.67
N SER A 182 -4.47 0.67 -4.71
CA SER A 182 -5.27 -0.53 -4.93
C SER A 182 -6.45 -0.27 -5.87
N ILE A 183 -7.15 0.86 -5.70
CA ILE A 183 -8.23 1.25 -6.59
C ILE A 183 -7.69 1.55 -8.00
N GLY A 184 -6.55 2.23 -8.09
CA GLY A 184 -5.87 2.47 -9.36
C GLY A 184 -5.57 1.18 -10.11
N ASP A 185 -5.05 0.16 -9.42
CA ASP A 185 -4.80 -1.18 -9.98
C ASP A 185 -6.09 -1.86 -10.45
N ILE A 186 -7.15 -1.83 -9.64
CA ILE A 186 -8.45 -2.40 -10.00
C ILE A 186 -9.02 -1.74 -11.25
N VAL A 187 -9.00 -0.40 -11.29
CA VAL A 187 -9.50 0.38 -12.43
C VAL A 187 -8.68 0.12 -13.69
N GLN A 188 -7.35 0.13 -13.62
CA GLN A 188 -6.49 -0.15 -14.77
C GLN A 188 -6.69 -1.58 -15.30
N ASN A 189 -6.76 -2.56 -14.41
CA ASN A 189 -7.02 -3.96 -14.79
C ASN A 189 -8.40 -4.10 -15.45
N HIS A 190 -9.43 -3.41 -14.94
CA HIS A 190 -10.74 -3.42 -15.55
C HIS A 190 -10.73 -2.80 -16.95
N LEU A 191 -10.16 -1.62 -17.08
CA LEU A 191 -10.07 -0.89 -18.37
C LEU A 191 -9.18 -1.59 -19.40
N SER A 192 -8.28 -2.47 -18.99
CA SER A 192 -7.52 -3.31 -19.92
C SER A 192 -8.40 -4.34 -20.65
N SER A 193 -9.54 -4.69 -20.07
CA SER A 193 -10.47 -5.69 -20.60
C SER A 193 -11.80 -5.11 -21.08
N TYR A 194 -12.18 -3.93 -20.57
CA TYR A 194 -13.47 -3.25 -20.84
C TYR A 194 -13.23 -1.78 -21.19
N ALA A 195 -14.03 -1.26 -22.11
CA ALA A 195 -13.86 0.12 -22.60
C ALA A 195 -14.31 1.20 -21.58
N THR A 196 -15.17 0.84 -20.63
CA THR A 196 -15.78 1.77 -19.66
C THR A 196 -15.83 1.13 -18.27
N LEU A 197 -16.12 1.96 -17.25
CA LEU A 197 -16.33 1.50 -15.87
C LEU A 197 -17.80 1.12 -15.57
N GLU A 198 -18.72 1.26 -16.51
CA GLU A 198 -20.16 1.05 -16.29
C GLU A 198 -20.48 -0.36 -15.77
N ASN A 199 -19.73 -1.37 -16.24
CA ASN A 199 -19.91 -2.75 -15.81
C ASN A 199 -18.95 -3.19 -14.68
N LEU A 200 -18.20 -2.27 -14.09
CA LEU A 200 -17.30 -2.58 -12.99
C LEU A 200 -18.02 -3.26 -11.81
N PRO A 201 -19.22 -2.78 -11.37
CA PRO A 201 -19.94 -3.39 -10.26
C PRO A 201 -20.38 -4.85 -10.53
N ASP A 202 -20.54 -5.23 -11.79
CA ASP A 202 -20.90 -6.61 -12.17
C ASP A 202 -19.70 -7.58 -12.18
N LYS A 203 -18.50 -7.04 -12.16
CA LYS A 203 -17.24 -7.81 -12.33
C LYS A 203 -16.36 -7.81 -11.10
N VAL A 204 -16.48 -6.79 -10.26
CA VAL A 204 -15.59 -6.57 -9.12
C VAL A 204 -16.40 -6.33 -7.86
N ALA A 205 -16.11 -7.10 -6.82
CA ALA A 205 -16.57 -6.84 -5.45
C ALA A 205 -15.37 -6.40 -4.61
N ILE A 206 -15.45 -5.24 -3.98
CA ILE A 206 -14.41 -4.70 -3.13
C ILE A 206 -14.85 -4.81 -1.68
N GLN A 207 -14.05 -5.48 -0.86
CA GLN A 207 -14.23 -5.53 0.58
C GLN A 207 -13.14 -4.68 1.24
N LEU A 208 -13.54 -3.62 1.90
CA LEU A 208 -12.68 -2.76 2.70
C LEU A 208 -12.87 -3.11 4.17
N ASN A 209 -11.76 -3.40 4.85
CA ASN A 209 -11.75 -3.63 6.29
C ASN A 209 -10.84 -2.60 6.96
N ASP A 210 -11.45 -1.55 7.49
CA ASP A 210 -10.76 -0.46 8.16
C ASP A 210 -11.40 -0.17 9.51
N THR A 211 -10.59 -0.01 10.55
CA THR A 211 -11.04 0.31 11.91
C THR A 211 -11.09 1.82 12.19
N HIS A 212 -10.55 2.63 11.29
CA HIS A 212 -10.57 4.07 11.41
C HIS A 212 -11.49 4.69 10.35
N PRO A 213 -12.34 5.68 10.70
CA PRO A 213 -13.10 6.46 9.75
C PRO A 213 -12.13 7.35 8.97
N THR A 214 -11.55 6.81 7.91
CA THR A 214 -10.39 7.38 7.30
C THR A 214 -10.61 7.70 5.83
N LEU A 215 -9.53 8.17 5.21
CA LEU A 215 -9.48 8.55 3.82
C LEU A 215 -9.74 7.39 2.85
N ALA A 216 -9.71 6.14 3.32
CA ALA A 216 -9.92 4.96 2.48
C ALA A 216 -11.32 4.94 1.84
N ILE A 217 -12.37 5.18 2.62
CA ILE A 217 -13.75 5.22 2.11
C ILE A 217 -13.97 6.39 1.15
N PRO A 218 -13.66 7.65 1.52
CA PRO A 218 -13.77 8.78 0.59
C PRO A 218 -12.97 8.59 -0.69
N GLU A 219 -11.77 8.05 -0.63
CA GLU A 219 -10.96 7.80 -1.82
C GLU A 219 -11.58 6.73 -2.72
N MET A 220 -12.13 5.66 -2.14
CA MET A 220 -12.85 4.65 -2.91
C MET A 220 -14.11 5.20 -3.58
N MET A 221 -14.80 6.15 -2.94
CA MET A 221 -15.99 6.79 -3.50
C MET A 221 -15.65 7.80 -4.60
N ARG A 222 -14.52 8.47 -4.49
CA ARG A 222 -14.04 9.42 -5.50
C ARG A 222 -13.75 8.74 -6.83
#